data_6114af0d647ac1404a810bc0ae3d68e7
#
_entry.id   6114af0d647ac1404a810bc0ae3d68e7
#
_cell.length_a   1.000
_cell.length_b   1.000
_cell.length_c   1.000
_cell.angle_alpha   90.00
_cell.angle_beta   90.00
_cell.angle_gamma   90.00
#
_symmetry.space_group_name_H-M   'P 1'
#
loop_
_entity.id
_entity.type
_entity.pdbx_description
1 polymer ?
#
loop_
_entity_poly.entity_id
_entity_poly.type
_entity_poly.pdbx_seq_one_letter_code
_entity_poly.pdbx_strand_id
1 'polypeptide(L)'
;MMVQKGGSPEFEGRTAGETALTLTMFTQPEHSNSLGNVHGGVILKLCDECGGIIAARHARRPAVTVTIDSVNFLQPVLLGRLLHVHGHIAWVGRTSIEVAMRVEAEYLLTGERLLTNDAYFLFVALDESRRPAPVPPLLLDGEQVLGDFEAGEARHQRRLAAAGRK
;
A
#
# COMPACT_ATOMS: atom_id res chain seq x y z
N MET A 1 21.12 14.38 -7.76
CA MET A 1 20.14 14.28 -8.88
C MET A 1 19.22 13.13 -8.56
N MET A 2 17.92 13.39 -8.43
CA MET A 2 16.94 12.30 -8.15
C MET A 2 16.90 11.35 -9.34
N VAL A 3 16.90 10.05 -9.08
CA VAL A 3 16.82 9.02 -10.10
C VAL A 3 15.35 8.65 -10.30
N GLN A 4 14.89 8.64 -11.55
CA GLN A 4 13.55 8.14 -11.89
C GLN A 4 13.63 6.65 -12.19
N LYS A 5 12.70 5.88 -11.65
CA LYS A 5 12.55 4.44 -11.95
C LYS A 5 11.09 4.04 -12.18
N GLY A 6 10.92 3.02 -13.02
CA GLY A 6 9.59 2.52 -13.38
C GLY A 6 8.76 3.54 -14.15
N GLY A 7 7.44 3.34 -14.20
CA GLY A 7 6.50 4.23 -14.86
C GLY A 7 6.72 4.41 -16.35
N SER A 8 6.05 5.42 -16.91
CA SER A 8 6.25 5.86 -18.29
C SER A 8 7.02 7.18 -18.32
N PRO A 9 8.11 7.29 -19.11
CA PRO A 9 8.97 8.48 -19.13
C PRO A 9 8.30 9.71 -19.76
N GLU A 10 7.13 9.57 -20.33
CA GLU A 10 6.31 10.68 -20.86
C GLU A 10 5.66 11.55 -19.77
N PHE A 11 5.66 11.05 -18.52
CA PHE A 11 5.14 11.78 -17.37
C PHE A 11 6.24 12.31 -16.47
N GLU A 12 5.97 13.43 -15.84
CA GLU A 12 6.81 13.95 -14.77
C GLU A 12 6.79 12.97 -13.59
N GLY A 13 7.98 12.61 -13.09
CA GLY A 13 8.13 11.70 -11.95
C GLY A 13 7.61 12.30 -10.64
N ARG A 14 7.24 11.43 -9.70
CA ARG A 14 6.71 11.81 -8.37
C ARG A 14 7.44 11.09 -7.26
N THR A 15 7.61 11.75 -6.13
CA THR A 15 8.17 11.13 -4.93
C THR A 15 7.12 10.29 -4.21
N ALA A 16 7.57 9.31 -3.44
CA ALA A 16 6.69 8.53 -2.57
C ALA A 16 6.01 9.43 -1.52
N GLY A 17 6.72 10.44 -1.01
CA GLY A 17 6.22 11.38 0.00
C GLY A 17 5.04 12.24 -0.47
N GLU A 18 4.99 12.63 -1.76
CA GLU A 18 3.88 13.44 -2.31
C GLU A 18 2.52 12.75 -2.24
N THR A 19 2.50 11.42 -2.21
CA THR A 19 1.27 10.62 -2.24
C THR A 19 1.04 9.79 -0.99
N ALA A 20 2.02 9.72 -0.10
CA ALA A 20 1.91 9.02 1.17
C ALA A 20 0.67 9.47 1.95
N LEU A 21 0.05 8.52 2.64
CA LEU A 21 -1.19 8.74 3.37
C LEU A 21 -1.19 7.94 4.66
N THR A 22 -1.78 8.52 5.70
CA THR A 22 -2.18 7.79 6.90
C THR A 22 -3.69 7.87 7.04
N LEU A 23 -4.36 6.72 7.02
CA LEU A 23 -5.76 6.60 7.43
C LEU A 23 -5.81 6.18 8.90
N THR A 24 -6.77 6.75 9.63
CA THR A 24 -7.01 6.37 11.02
C THR A 24 -8.44 5.92 11.23
N MET A 25 -8.64 4.90 12.07
CA MET A 25 -9.95 4.43 12.45
C MET A 25 -9.98 4.05 13.93
N PHE A 26 -10.96 4.55 14.67
CA PHE A 26 -11.24 4.07 16.00
C PHE A 26 -11.99 2.74 15.95
N THR A 27 -11.46 1.72 16.61
CA THR A 27 -12.05 0.38 16.57
C THR A 27 -13.22 0.26 17.56
N GLN A 28 -14.35 -0.22 17.05
CA GLN A 28 -15.64 -0.31 17.75
C GLN A 28 -16.13 -1.77 17.81
N PRO A 29 -17.15 -2.10 18.63
CA PRO A 29 -17.66 -3.46 18.78
C PRO A 29 -18.07 -4.13 17.47
N GLU A 30 -18.61 -3.39 16.48
CA GLU A 30 -18.98 -3.90 15.16
C GLU A 30 -17.79 -4.40 14.33
N HIS A 31 -16.58 -4.01 14.69
CA HIS A 31 -15.35 -4.49 14.04
C HIS A 31 -14.85 -5.83 14.61
N SER A 32 -15.55 -6.39 15.60
CA SER A 32 -15.14 -7.59 16.33
C SER A 32 -15.24 -8.86 15.50
N ASN A 33 -14.26 -9.75 15.69
CA ASN A 33 -14.36 -11.15 15.31
C ASN A 33 -14.91 -12.01 16.47
N SER A 34 -15.04 -13.32 16.26
CA SER A 34 -15.53 -14.26 17.27
C SER A 34 -14.66 -14.38 18.53
N LEU A 35 -13.42 -13.89 18.48
CA LEU A 35 -12.48 -13.88 19.61
C LEU A 35 -12.48 -12.55 20.39
N GLY A 36 -13.30 -11.58 19.97
CA GLY A 36 -13.36 -10.25 20.60
C GLY A 36 -12.25 -9.29 20.16
N ASN A 37 -11.46 -9.65 19.15
CA ASN A 37 -10.45 -8.79 18.53
C ASN A 37 -11.01 -8.15 17.25
N VAL A 38 -10.32 -7.15 16.71
CA VAL A 38 -10.66 -6.57 15.41
C VAL A 38 -10.53 -7.65 14.33
N HIS A 39 -11.56 -7.80 13.51
CA HIS A 39 -11.57 -8.73 12.39
C HIS A 39 -10.50 -8.34 11.35
N GLY A 40 -9.65 -9.30 10.94
CA GLY A 40 -8.59 -9.06 9.96
C GLY A 40 -9.09 -8.45 8.64
N GLY A 41 -10.30 -8.81 8.21
CA GLY A 41 -10.95 -8.22 7.03
C GLY A 41 -11.21 -6.72 7.16
N VAL A 42 -11.45 -6.20 8.36
CA VAL A 42 -11.59 -4.75 8.60
C VAL A 42 -10.25 -4.06 8.38
N ILE A 43 -9.16 -4.65 8.87
CA ILE A 43 -7.81 -4.12 8.67
C ILE A 43 -7.44 -4.13 7.18
N LEU A 44 -7.73 -5.24 6.48
CA LEU A 44 -7.47 -5.35 5.03
C LEU A 44 -8.27 -4.33 4.23
N LYS A 45 -9.54 -4.09 4.58
CA LYS A 45 -10.36 -3.05 3.94
C LYS A 45 -9.71 -1.68 4.08
N LEU A 46 -9.25 -1.32 5.27
CA LEU A 46 -8.57 -0.03 5.49
C LEU A 46 -7.26 0.07 4.70
N CYS A 47 -6.49 -1.02 4.61
CA CYS A 47 -5.29 -1.07 3.78
C CYS A 47 -5.63 -0.88 2.30
N ASP A 48 -6.67 -1.55 1.81
CA ASP A 48 -7.13 -1.42 0.41
C ASP A 48 -7.57 0.01 0.09
N GLU A 49 -8.35 0.63 0.97
CA GLU A 49 -8.77 2.03 0.83
C GLU A 49 -7.57 3.00 0.83
N CYS A 50 -6.65 2.83 1.78
CA CYS A 50 -5.42 3.64 1.86
C CYS A 50 -4.59 3.52 0.59
N GLY A 51 -4.31 2.29 0.15
CA GLY A 51 -3.52 2.02 -1.04
C GLY A 51 -4.17 2.49 -2.32
N GLY A 52 -5.49 2.31 -2.45
CA GLY A 52 -6.26 2.80 -3.59
C GLY A 52 -6.18 4.32 -3.75
N ILE A 53 -6.27 5.06 -2.64
CA ILE A 53 -6.11 6.52 -2.65
C ILE A 53 -4.69 6.91 -3.07
N ILE A 54 -3.67 6.26 -2.50
CA ILE A 54 -2.26 6.52 -2.83
C ILE A 54 -1.99 6.25 -4.31
N ALA A 55 -2.44 5.09 -4.81
CA ALA A 55 -2.26 4.69 -6.21
C ALA A 55 -2.97 5.66 -7.17
N ALA A 56 -4.21 6.05 -6.85
CA ALA A 56 -4.97 7.01 -7.66
C ALA A 56 -4.33 8.40 -7.67
N ARG A 57 -3.80 8.86 -6.53
CA ARG A 57 -3.04 10.13 -6.43
C ARG A 57 -1.79 10.11 -7.29
N HIS A 58 -1.04 9.02 -7.28
CA HIS A 58 0.17 8.87 -8.09
C HIS A 58 -0.17 8.83 -9.57
N ALA A 59 -1.09 7.97 -9.96
CA ALA A 59 -1.50 7.76 -11.35
C ALA A 59 -2.27 8.95 -11.94
N ARG A 60 -2.87 9.82 -11.11
CA ARG A 60 -3.84 10.85 -11.53
C ARG A 60 -5.03 10.28 -12.33
N ARG A 61 -5.42 9.04 -12.01
CA ARG A 61 -6.53 8.32 -12.62
C ARG A 61 -6.99 7.19 -11.70
N PRO A 62 -8.16 6.57 -11.95
CA PRO A 62 -8.62 5.43 -11.16
C PRO A 62 -7.58 4.32 -11.12
N ALA A 63 -7.46 3.66 -9.97
CA ALA A 63 -6.62 2.49 -9.79
C ALA A 63 -7.42 1.40 -9.06
N VAL A 64 -7.19 0.15 -9.44
CA VAL A 64 -7.88 -1.01 -8.86
C VAL A 64 -6.86 -1.99 -8.28
N THR A 65 -7.21 -2.60 -7.17
CA THR A 65 -6.43 -3.65 -6.53
C THR A 65 -6.46 -4.90 -7.40
N VAL A 66 -5.30 -5.44 -7.74
CA VAL A 66 -5.19 -6.67 -8.53
C VAL A 66 -4.56 -7.82 -7.77
N THR A 67 -3.76 -7.52 -6.76
CA THR A 67 -3.11 -8.55 -5.92
C THR A 67 -2.77 -7.97 -4.56
N ILE A 68 -2.90 -8.80 -3.54
CA ILE A 68 -2.29 -8.61 -2.23
C ILE A 68 -1.13 -9.60 -2.17
N ASP A 69 0.09 -9.09 -2.17
CA ASP A 69 1.29 -9.93 -2.30
C ASP A 69 1.63 -10.63 -0.99
N SER A 70 1.56 -9.90 0.11
CA SER A 70 1.69 -10.45 1.46
C SER A 70 0.93 -9.62 2.47
N VAL A 71 0.41 -10.28 3.49
CA VAL A 71 -0.15 -9.66 4.69
C VAL A 71 0.34 -10.43 5.88
N ASN A 72 1.02 -9.76 6.79
CA ASN A 72 1.45 -10.34 8.06
C ASN A 72 0.61 -9.77 9.20
N PHE A 73 0.00 -10.64 9.98
CA PHE A 73 -0.69 -10.31 11.23
C PHE A 73 0.27 -10.62 12.38
N LEU A 74 0.96 -9.59 12.88
CA LEU A 74 2.03 -9.73 13.86
C LEU A 74 1.49 -9.78 15.28
N GLN A 75 0.41 -9.02 15.53
CA GLN A 75 -0.22 -8.89 16.84
C GLN A 75 -1.74 -8.75 16.67
N PRO A 76 -2.55 -9.27 17.61
CA PRO A 76 -3.98 -9.03 17.61
C PRO A 76 -4.28 -7.55 17.92
N VAL A 77 -5.27 -7.01 17.22
CA VAL A 77 -5.78 -5.66 17.46
C VAL A 77 -6.98 -5.72 18.38
N LEU A 78 -6.87 -5.12 19.56
CA LEU A 78 -7.96 -5.06 20.53
C LEU A 78 -8.97 -3.97 20.14
N LEU A 79 -10.22 -4.14 20.54
CA LEU A 79 -11.24 -3.09 20.43
C LEU A 79 -10.90 -1.89 21.33
N GLY A 80 -11.38 -0.70 20.96
CA GLY A 80 -11.09 0.54 21.67
C GLY A 80 -9.69 1.11 21.40
N ARG A 81 -9.01 0.64 20.35
CA ARG A 81 -7.74 1.19 19.87
C ARG A 81 -7.97 2.11 18.68
N LEU A 82 -7.06 3.05 18.49
CA LEU A 82 -6.99 3.82 17.26
C LEU A 82 -6.02 3.13 16.31
N LEU A 83 -6.53 2.68 15.16
CA LEU A 83 -5.69 2.13 14.10
C LEU A 83 -5.13 3.25 13.23
N HIS A 84 -3.83 3.16 12.93
CA HIS A 84 -3.15 4.00 11.96
C HIS A 84 -2.65 3.12 10.82
N VAL A 85 -3.17 3.31 9.63
CA VAL A 85 -2.70 2.65 8.41
C VAL A 85 -1.82 3.65 7.65
N HIS A 86 -0.52 3.44 7.70
CA HIS A 86 0.46 4.24 6.98
C HIS A 86 0.76 3.57 5.65
N GLY A 87 0.56 4.28 4.56
CA GLY A 87 0.85 3.79 3.21
C GLY A 87 1.81 4.70 2.45
N HIS A 88 2.67 4.10 1.64
CA HIS A 88 3.52 4.80 0.68
C HIS A 88 3.79 3.91 -0.54
N ILE A 89 4.17 4.52 -1.67
CA ILE A 89 4.54 3.78 -2.87
C ILE A 89 5.90 3.14 -2.65
N ALA A 90 5.96 1.81 -2.77
CA ALA A 90 7.19 1.05 -2.72
C ALA A 90 7.80 0.85 -4.12
N TRP A 91 6.95 0.66 -5.15
CA TRP A 91 7.41 0.37 -6.51
C TRP A 91 6.36 0.78 -7.56
N VAL A 92 6.83 1.14 -8.75
CA VAL A 92 5.98 1.37 -9.92
C VAL A 92 6.52 0.63 -11.13
N GLY A 93 5.63 -0.06 -11.87
CA GLY A 93 5.86 -0.56 -13.21
C GLY A 93 5.21 0.34 -14.25
N ARG A 94 5.08 -0.12 -15.47
CA ARG A 94 4.49 0.70 -16.55
C ARG A 94 3.05 1.15 -16.27
N THR A 95 2.22 0.25 -15.74
CA THR A 95 0.79 0.48 -15.43
C THR A 95 0.43 0.12 -13.99
N SER A 96 1.38 -0.43 -13.25
CA SER A 96 1.19 -1.00 -11.91
C SER A 96 1.87 -0.16 -10.85
N ILE A 97 1.27 -0.12 -9.66
CA ILE A 97 1.76 0.62 -8.50
C ILE A 97 1.68 -0.33 -7.31
N GLU A 98 2.81 -0.58 -6.65
CA GLU A 98 2.85 -1.33 -5.40
C GLU A 98 2.91 -0.36 -4.23
N VAL A 99 1.99 -0.53 -3.29
CA VAL A 99 1.91 0.27 -2.06
C VAL A 99 2.26 -0.61 -0.88
N ALA A 100 3.23 -0.17 -0.09
CA ALA A 100 3.57 -0.74 1.20
C ALA A 100 2.66 -0.16 2.27
N MET A 101 2.14 -1.02 3.14
CA MET A 101 1.28 -0.66 4.26
C MET A 101 1.90 -1.09 5.57
N ARG A 102 1.83 -0.21 6.55
CA ARG A 102 2.19 -0.48 7.93
C ARG A 102 1.02 -0.09 8.83
N VAL A 103 0.55 -1.01 9.66
CA VAL A 103 -0.60 -0.77 10.54
C VAL A 103 -0.13 -0.78 11.99
N GLU A 104 -0.46 0.26 12.71
CA GLU A 104 -0.19 0.42 14.13
C GLU A 104 -1.50 0.58 14.91
N ALA A 105 -1.58 -0.05 16.07
CA ALA A 105 -2.66 0.15 17.03
C ALA A 105 -2.16 1.05 18.16
N GLU A 106 -2.85 2.16 18.38
CA GLU A 106 -2.54 3.12 19.45
C GLU A 106 -3.44 2.91 20.65
N TYR A 107 -2.87 2.88 21.83
CA TYR A 107 -3.58 2.95 23.10
C TYR A 107 -3.76 4.41 23.50
N LEU A 108 -4.99 4.92 23.39
CA LEU A 108 -5.27 6.35 23.50
C LEU A 108 -4.87 6.97 24.83
N LEU A 109 -4.95 6.21 25.94
CA LEU A 109 -4.67 6.73 27.28
C LEU A 109 -3.17 6.92 27.56
N THR A 110 -2.32 6.17 26.87
CA THR A 110 -0.86 6.23 27.05
C THR A 110 -0.13 6.77 25.82
N GLY A 111 -0.77 6.77 24.64
CA GLY A 111 -0.14 7.08 23.36
C GLY A 111 0.79 5.98 22.85
N GLU A 112 0.86 4.84 23.54
CA GLU A 112 1.67 3.70 23.09
C GLU A 112 1.13 3.16 21.76
N ARG A 113 2.05 2.94 20.81
CA ARG A 113 1.76 2.36 19.48
C ARG A 113 2.45 1.03 19.33
N LEU A 114 1.69 0.06 18.84
CA LEU A 114 2.16 -1.28 18.55
C LEU A 114 1.98 -1.59 17.07
N LEU A 115 3.05 -2.01 16.40
CA LEU A 115 2.97 -2.53 15.04
C LEU A 115 2.18 -3.84 15.04
N THR A 116 1.07 -3.85 14.30
CA THR A 116 0.16 -5.00 14.27
C THR A 116 0.17 -5.75 12.95
N ASN A 117 0.40 -5.03 11.84
CA ASN A 117 0.39 -5.61 10.51
C ASN A 117 1.36 -4.89 9.58
N ASP A 118 1.87 -5.62 8.61
CA ASP A 118 2.45 -5.09 7.38
C ASP A 118 1.85 -5.80 6.15
N ALA A 119 1.83 -5.10 5.02
CA ALA A 119 1.25 -5.63 3.80
C ALA A 119 1.78 -4.92 2.56
N TYR A 120 1.71 -5.62 1.40
CA TYR A 120 1.98 -5.06 0.08
C TYR A 120 0.81 -5.31 -0.83
N PHE A 121 0.26 -4.23 -1.40
CA PHE A 121 -0.87 -4.26 -2.32
C PHE A 121 -0.43 -3.77 -3.69
N LEU A 122 -0.80 -4.50 -4.73
CA LEU A 122 -0.56 -4.12 -6.12
C LEU A 122 -1.83 -3.56 -6.74
N PHE A 123 -1.72 -2.36 -7.28
CA PHE A 123 -2.78 -1.66 -8.01
C PHE A 123 -2.42 -1.54 -9.49
N VAL A 124 -3.42 -1.46 -10.34
CA VAL A 124 -3.28 -1.12 -11.76
C VAL A 124 -4.11 0.12 -12.04
N ALA A 125 -3.46 1.12 -12.66
CA ALA A 125 -4.14 2.32 -13.11
C ALA A 125 -4.96 2.04 -14.36
N LEU A 126 -6.13 2.69 -14.48
CA LEU A 126 -7.07 2.48 -15.58
C LEU A 126 -7.33 3.77 -16.37
N ASP A 127 -7.50 3.62 -17.68
CA ASP A 127 -8.01 4.67 -18.56
C ASP A 127 -9.55 4.80 -18.46
N GLU A 128 -10.13 5.73 -19.23
CA GLU A 128 -11.57 5.96 -19.31
C GLU A 128 -12.35 4.72 -19.83
N SER A 129 -11.69 3.86 -20.61
CA SER A 129 -12.23 2.60 -21.10
C SER A 129 -11.99 1.42 -20.14
N ARG A 130 -11.52 1.69 -18.91
CA ARG A 130 -11.18 0.71 -17.87
C ARG A 130 -10.08 -0.28 -18.29
N ARG A 131 -9.17 0.14 -19.15
CA ARG A 131 -7.99 -0.65 -19.55
C ARG A 131 -6.75 -0.16 -18.78
N PRO A 132 -5.75 -1.05 -18.55
CA PRO A 132 -4.50 -0.65 -17.91
C PRO A 132 -3.84 0.54 -18.60
N ALA A 133 -3.50 1.58 -17.85
CA ALA A 133 -2.95 2.82 -18.34
C ALA A 133 -1.58 3.14 -17.72
N PRO A 134 -0.68 3.79 -18.47
CA PRO A 134 0.63 4.16 -17.97
C PRO A 134 0.55 5.11 -16.76
N VAL A 135 1.55 4.98 -15.87
CA VAL A 135 1.67 5.79 -14.65
C VAL A 135 2.99 6.58 -14.64
N PRO A 136 3.06 7.70 -13.89
CA PRO A 136 4.30 8.43 -13.69
C PRO A 136 5.40 7.56 -13.07
N PRO A 137 6.68 7.80 -13.39
CA PRO A 137 7.78 7.14 -12.71
C PRO A 137 7.88 7.59 -11.25
N LEU A 138 8.51 6.75 -10.41
CA LEU A 138 8.85 7.09 -9.03
C LEU A 138 10.20 7.79 -8.99
N LEU A 139 10.24 8.95 -8.32
CA LEU A 139 11.48 9.65 -7.99
C LEU A 139 12.05 9.04 -6.70
N LEU A 140 13.28 8.55 -6.79
CA LEU A 140 13.98 7.98 -5.66
C LEU A 140 14.75 9.10 -4.94
N ASP A 141 14.24 9.52 -3.79
CA ASP A 141 14.72 10.67 -3.02
C ASP A 141 15.47 10.28 -1.73
N GLY A 142 15.92 9.02 -1.64
CA GLY A 142 16.72 8.53 -0.51
C GLY A 142 17.01 7.04 -0.58
N GLU A 143 17.93 6.59 0.28
CA GLU A 143 18.36 5.19 0.32
C GLU A 143 17.21 4.23 0.69
N GLN A 144 16.32 4.65 1.58
CA GLN A 144 15.16 3.84 1.96
C GLN A 144 14.21 3.65 0.78
N VAL A 145 13.89 4.72 0.03
CA VAL A 145 13.00 4.65 -1.14
C VAL A 145 13.63 3.78 -2.24
N LEU A 146 14.95 3.85 -2.41
CA LEU A 146 15.68 2.96 -3.31
C LEU A 146 15.57 1.50 -2.86
N GLY A 147 15.79 1.21 -1.59
CA GLY A 147 15.66 -0.15 -1.03
C GLY A 147 14.25 -0.72 -1.17
N ASP A 148 13.22 0.10 -0.89
CA ASP A 148 11.81 -0.28 -1.08
C ASP A 148 11.52 -0.58 -2.55
N PHE A 149 12.06 0.23 -3.47
CA PHE A 149 11.89 0.04 -4.91
C PHE A 149 12.54 -1.27 -5.39
N GLU A 150 13.76 -1.55 -4.98
CA GLU A 150 14.47 -2.79 -5.35
C GLU A 150 13.77 -4.04 -4.79
N ALA A 151 13.29 -3.97 -3.55
CA ALA A 151 12.49 -5.04 -2.96
C ALA A 151 11.16 -5.23 -3.70
N GLY A 152 10.49 -4.15 -4.11
CA GLY A 152 9.27 -4.17 -4.92
C GLY A 152 9.49 -4.78 -6.30
N GLU A 153 10.59 -4.42 -6.97
CA GLU A 153 10.99 -5.03 -8.25
C GLU A 153 11.20 -6.56 -8.09
N ALA A 154 11.87 -6.98 -7.02
CA ALA A 154 12.06 -8.41 -6.76
C ALA A 154 10.73 -9.13 -6.50
N ARG A 155 9.75 -8.51 -5.80
CA ARG A 155 8.39 -9.05 -5.65
C ARG A 155 7.69 -9.14 -7.00
N HIS A 156 7.81 -8.11 -7.84
CA HIS A 156 7.23 -8.11 -9.19
C HIS A 156 7.76 -9.26 -10.05
N GLN A 157 9.07 -9.48 -10.05
CA GLN A 157 9.70 -10.60 -10.80
C GLN A 157 9.20 -11.97 -10.31
N ARG A 158 9.04 -12.16 -8.99
CA ARG A 158 8.44 -13.39 -8.44
C ARG A 158 7.01 -13.60 -8.91
N ARG A 159 6.19 -12.55 -8.96
CA ARG A 159 4.80 -12.62 -9.49
C ARG A 159 4.77 -13.05 -10.96
N LEU A 160 5.64 -12.48 -11.79
CA LEU A 160 5.75 -12.85 -13.20
C LEU A 160 6.17 -14.32 -13.36
N ALA A 161 7.16 -14.76 -12.61
CA ALA A 161 7.62 -16.17 -12.63
C ALA A 161 6.52 -17.15 -12.19
N ALA A 162 5.69 -16.77 -11.22
CA ALA A 162 4.55 -17.58 -10.77
C ALA A 162 3.42 -17.63 -11.81
N ALA A 163 3.16 -16.53 -12.51
CA ALA A 163 2.13 -16.44 -13.55
C ALA A 163 2.53 -17.22 -14.82
N GLY A 164 3.81 -17.25 -15.19
CA GLY A 164 4.32 -17.98 -16.37
C GLY A 164 4.39 -19.51 -16.21
N ARG A 165 4.04 -20.05 -15.03
CA ARG A 165 3.99 -21.51 -14.74
C ARG A 165 2.58 -22.12 -14.87
N LYS A 166 1.60 -21.37 -15.38
CA LYS A 166 0.22 -21.86 -15.59
C LYS A 166 0.00 -22.20 -17.09
#